data_1d336afc0e7fb23c3bb8b5adcd269a3e
#
_entry.id   1d336afc0e7fb23c3bb8b5adcd269a3e
#
_cell.length_a   1.000
_cell.length_b   1.000
_cell.length_c   1.000
_cell.angle_alpha   90.00
_cell.angle_beta   90.00
_cell.angle_gamma   90.00
#
_symmetry.space_group_name_H-M   'P 1'
#
loop_
_entity.id
_entity.type
_entity.pdbx_description
1 polymer ?
#
loop_
_entity_poly.entity_id
_entity_poly.type
_entity_poly.pdbx_seq_one_letter_code
_entity_poly.pdbx_strand_id
1 'polypeptide(L)'
;MDGKKIILTGDRPTGKLHVGHYVGSLRERVRLQNSGAFDEIYVMIADAQALTDNAENPGKVRDNLMNVALDYLGCGIDPEKTTIFVQSAVPELTELTFYYLDLVTVARLHRNPTVKSEIAARGFEGSVPAGFLCYPVSQAADITAFRATAVPVGEDQQPMLEQCREIVRKFNSLYGETLVEPDIILPSSAAARRLPGIDGKAKMSKSLGNCIYLSDSAEVVAQKIASAYTDPEHIRVADPGKVEGNVVFTYLDAFCRPEHFAEFLPEYQSLNELKAHYR
;
A
#
# COMPACT_ATOMS: atom_id res chain seq x y z
N MET A 1 -28.40 14.48 2.36
CA MET A 1 -26.93 14.46 2.46
C MET A 1 -26.43 14.08 1.09
N ASP A 2 -25.53 14.89 0.54
CA ASP A 2 -25.04 14.69 -0.83
C ASP A 2 -24.43 13.28 -0.96
N GLY A 3 -24.98 12.47 -1.84
CA GLY A 3 -24.53 11.09 -2.06
C GLY A 3 -23.20 11.01 -2.82
N LYS A 4 -22.23 11.90 -2.53
CA LYS A 4 -20.91 11.88 -3.12
C LYS A 4 -20.18 10.59 -2.79
N LYS A 5 -19.54 10.02 -3.81
CA LYS A 5 -18.63 8.87 -3.68
C LYS A 5 -17.21 9.38 -3.47
N ILE A 6 -16.66 9.14 -2.29
CA ILE A 6 -15.37 9.69 -1.86
C ILE A 6 -14.42 8.55 -1.53
N ILE A 7 -13.20 8.60 -2.07
CA ILE A 7 -12.10 7.71 -1.70
C ILE A 7 -11.12 8.45 -0.80
N LEU A 8 -10.67 7.77 0.26
CA LEU A 8 -9.47 8.13 1.00
C LEU A 8 -8.50 6.94 1.02
N THR A 9 -7.25 7.22 0.77
CA THR A 9 -6.15 6.25 0.84
C THR A 9 -4.86 6.98 1.19
N GLY A 10 -3.78 6.26 1.48
CA GLY A 10 -2.50 6.91 1.76
C GLY A 10 -1.41 5.91 2.10
N ASP A 11 -0.18 6.44 2.29
CA ASP A 11 0.99 5.68 2.71
C ASP A 11 1.76 6.43 3.78
N ARG A 12 2.43 5.68 4.65
CA ARG A 12 3.34 6.25 5.65
C ARG A 12 4.69 6.59 5.00
N PRO A 13 5.23 7.81 5.18
CA PRO A 13 6.52 8.22 4.59
C PRO A 13 7.71 7.65 5.40
N THR A 14 7.79 6.32 5.51
CA THR A 14 8.86 5.61 6.21
C THR A 14 10.03 5.21 5.32
N GLY A 15 10.10 5.76 4.12
CA GLY A 15 11.13 5.55 3.10
C GLY A 15 10.52 5.63 1.70
N LYS A 16 11.35 5.66 0.67
CA LYS A 16 10.95 5.68 -0.74
C LYS A 16 9.99 4.55 -1.06
N LEU A 17 9.06 4.76 -2.00
CA LEU A 17 8.19 3.71 -2.49
C LEU A 17 8.94 2.81 -3.49
N HIS A 18 8.50 1.59 -3.63
CA HIS A 18 9.08 0.61 -4.54
C HIS A 18 8.02 -0.01 -5.45
N VAL A 19 8.42 -0.71 -6.49
CA VAL A 19 7.51 -1.30 -7.48
C VAL A 19 6.44 -2.22 -6.87
N GLY A 20 6.69 -2.80 -5.70
CA GLY A 20 5.68 -3.54 -4.95
C GLY A 20 4.52 -2.66 -4.44
N HIS A 21 4.78 -1.38 -4.07
CA HIS A 21 3.72 -0.42 -3.75
C HIS A 21 2.95 -0.03 -5.01
N TYR A 22 3.67 0.13 -6.14
CA TYR A 22 3.02 0.44 -7.42
C TYR A 22 2.01 -0.64 -7.80
N VAL A 23 2.44 -1.89 -7.86
CA VAL A 23 1.57 -3.02 -8.24
C VAL A 23 0.48 -3.27 -7.22
N GLY A 24 0.82 -3.19 -5.92
CA GLY A 24 -0.11 -3.51 -4.83
C GLY A 24 -1.16 -2.42 -4.55
N SER A 25 -0.91 -1.17 -4.94
CA SER A 25 -1.73 -0.05 -4.48
C SER A 25 -1.81 1.11 -5.48
N LEU A 26 -0.66 1.71 -5.89
CA LEU A 26 -0.70 2.96 -6.65
C LEU A 26 -1.36 2.82 -8.02
N ARG A 27 -1.09 1.72 -8.73
CA ARG A 27 -1.73 1.44 -10.03
C ARG A 27 -3.25 1.39 -9.94
N GLU A 28 -3.78 0.81 -8.86
CA GLU A 28 -5.22 0.77 -8.62
C GLU A 28 -5.77 2.15 -8.27
N ARG A 29 -5.04 2.96 -7.50
CA ARG A 29 -5.44 4.35 -7.20
C ARG A 29 -5.54 5.18 -8.48
N VAL A 30 -4.56 5.07 -9.38
CA VAL A 30 -4.58 5.75 -10.70
C VAL A 30 -5.75 5.26 -11.55
N ARG A 31 -6.05 3.95 -11.52
CA ARG A 31 -7.21 3.39 -12.22
C ARG A 31 -8.52 3.96 -11.66
N LEU A 32 -8.67 4.01 -10.35
CA LEU A 32 -9.85 4.58 -9.69
C LEU A 32 -9.98 6.08 -10.00
N GLN A 33 -8.88 6.84 -9.95
CA GLN A 33 -8.84 8.26 -10.32
C GLN A 33 -9.38 8.49 -11.74
N ASN A 34 -9.01 7.65 -12.69
CA ASN A 34 -9.39 7.82 -14.09
C ASN A 34 -10.71 7.13 -14.47
N SER A 35 -11.35 6.43 -13.52
CA SER A 35 -12.59 5.69 -13.77
C SER A 35 -13.83 6.57 -13.89
N GLY A 36 -13.81 7.79 -13.35
CA GLY A 36 -14.99 8.66 -13.22
C GLY A 36 -16.06 8.12 -12.26
N ALA A 37 -15.74 7.08 -11.48
CA ALA A 37 -16.70 6.44 -10.57
C ALA A 37 -16.82 7.14 -9.20
N PHE A 38 -15.90 8.05 -8.90
CA PHE A 38 -15.81 8.77 -7.63
C PHE A 38 -15.75 10.27 -7.87
N ASP A 39 -16.44 11.02 -7.02
CA ASP A 39 -16.55 12.48 -7.11
C ASP A 39 -15.31 13.16 -6.52
N GLU A 40 -14.72 12.57 -5.48
CA GLU A 40 -13.54 13.09 -4.80
C GLU A 40 -12.57 11.95 -4.42
N ILE A 41 -11.28 12.21 -4.58
CA ILE A 41 -10.23 11.27 -4.20
C ILE A 41 -9.18 12.00 -3.39
N TYR A 42 -8.90 11.48 -2.21
CA TYR A 42 -7.90 11.97 -1.28
C TYR A 42 -6.79 10.95 -1.11
N VAL A 43 -5.54 11.39 -1.30
CA VAL A 43 -4.35 10.56 -1.08
C VAL A 43 -3.48 11.21 -0.01
N MET A 44 -3.43 10.59 1.15
CA MET A 44 -2.76 11.09 2.34
C MET A 44 -1.31 10.61 2.41
N ILE A 45 -0.42 11.50 2.80
CA ILE A 45 0.92 11.16 3.31
C ILE A 45 0.81 11.12 4.83
N ALA A 46 0.76 9.92 5.40
CA ALA A 46 0.42 9.67 6.80
C ALA A 46 1.66 9.81 7.71
N ASP A 47 2.14 11.04 7.87
CA ASP A 47 3.35 11.35 8.61
C ASP A 47 3.17 11.22 10.13
N ALA A 48 2.05 11.67 10.69
CA ALA A 48 1.77 11.51 12.11
C ALA A 48 1.62 10.03 12.47
N GLN A 49 0.93 9.23 11.65
CA GLN A 49 0.84 7.79 11.84
C GLN A 49 2.20 7.09 11.69
N ALA A 50 3.08 7.59 10.82
CA ALA A 50 4.43 7.04 10.68
C ALA A 50 5.28 7.18 11.95
N LEU A 51 5.00 8.16 12.80
CA LEU A 51 5.71 8.35 14.06
C LEU A 51 5.35 7.30 15.12
N THR A 52 4.24 6.58 14.99
CA THR A 52 3.81 5.58 15.98
C THR A 52 4.84 4.45 16.17
N ASP A 53 5.66 4.19 15.17
CA ASP A 53 6.76 3.21 15.18
C ASP A 53 8.11 3.78 14.72
N ASN A 54 8.22 5.11 14.58
CA ASN A 54 9.44 5.83 14.21
C ASN A 54 9.64 7.08 15.09
N ALA A 55 9.10 7.11 16.30
CA ALA A 55 9.21 8.27 17.21
C ALA A 55 10.66 8.66 17.54
N GLU A 56 11.56 7.68 17.62
CA GLU A 56 12.99 7.91 17.89
C GLU A 56 13.76 8.44 16.67
N ASN A 57 13.16 8.38 15.47
CA ASN A 57 13.78 8.85 14.23
C ASN A 57 12.81 9.70 13.38
N PRO A 58 12.36 10.85 13.87
CA PRO A 58 11.42 11.71 13.15
C PRO A 58 12.02 12.31 11.87
N GLY A 59 13.34 12.44 11.80
CA GLY A 59 14.06 12.86 10.60
C GLY A 59 13.75 11.96 9.39
N LYS A 60 13.74 10.65 9.61
CA LYS A 60 13.38 9.66 8.58
C LYS A 60 11.99 9.92 7.96
N VAL A 61 11.01 10.28 8.78
CA VAL A 61 9.65 10.59 8.32
C VAL A 61 9.65 11.88 7.50
N ARG A 62 10.28 12.93 8.02
CA ARG A 62 10.39 14.25 7.36
C ARG A 62 11.07 14.15 5.99
N ASP A 63 12.21 13.46 5.94
CA ASP A 63 13.03 13.34 4.72
C ASP A 63 12.31 12.57 3.60
N ASN A 64 11.31 11.76 3.95
CA ASN A 64 10.56 10.96 2.98
C ASN A 64 9.20 11.55 2.58
N LEU A 65 8.75 12.67 3.15
CA LEU A 65 7.52 13.34 2.73
C LEU A 65 7.56 13.69 1.25
N MET A 66 8.60 14.40 0.82
CA MET A 66 8.76 14.82 -0.58
C MET A 66 8.97 13.60 -1.49
N ASN A 67 9.73 12.59 -1.06
CA ASN A 67 9.95 11.38 -1.86
C ASN A 67 8.63 10.68 -2.18
N VAL A 68 7.76 10.51 -1.19
CA VAL A 68 6.44 9.87 -1.38
C VAL A 68 5.54 10.71 -2.27
N ALA A 69 5.53 12.04 -2.11
CA ALA A 69 4.76 12.94 -2.98
C ALA A 69 5.22 12.83 -4.44
N LEU A 70 6.53 12.84 -4.69
CA LEU A 70 7.11 12.68 -6.04
C LEU A 70 6.81 11.29 -6.62
N ASP A 71 6.88 10.24 -5.80
CA ASP A 71 6.52 8.87 -6.22
C ASP A 71 5.04 8.79 -6.63
N TYR A 72 4.12 9.48 -5.92
CA TYR A 72 2.70 9.56 -6.31
C TYR A 72 2.52 10.21 -7.68
N LEU A 73 3.12 11.37 -7.90
CA LEU A 73 3.06 12.09 -9.17
C LEU A 73 3.69 11.27 -10.31
N GLY A 74 4.88 10.69 -10.06
CA GLY A 74 5.57 9.84 -11.01
C GLY A 74 4.80 8.57 -11.41
N CYS A 75 3.94 8.07 -10.53
CA CYS A 75 3.05 6.94 -10.82
C CYS A 75 1.75 7.32 -11.53
N GLY A 76 1.48 8.62 -11.72
CA GLY A 76 0.32 9.10 -12.46
C GLY A 76 -0.86 9.55 -11.58
N ILE A 77 -0.63 9.77 -10.27
CA ILE A 77 -1.60 10.50 -9.46
C ILE A 77 -1.59 11.96 -9.95
N ASP A 78 -2.73 12.40 -10.43
CA ASP A 78 -2.95 13.71 -11.04
C ASP A 78 -3.51 14.69 -10.00
N PRO A 79 -2.77 15.75 -9.63
CA PRO A 79 -3.22 16.69 -8.60
C PRO A 79 -4.42 17.55 -9.02
N GLU A 80 -4.79 17.56 -10.31
CA GLU A 80 -6.02 18.21 -10.76
C GLU A 80 -7.28 17.35 -10.51
N LYS A 81 -7.09 16.04 -10.31
CA LYS A 81 -8.18 15.07 -10.07
C LYS A 81 -8.20 14.53 -8.64
N THR A 82 -7.04 14.57 -7.97
CA THR A 82 -6.83 13.93 -6.67
C THR A 82 -6.16 14.92 -5.73
N THR A 83 -6.75 15.11 -4.55
CA THR A 83 -6.14 15.92 -3.50
C THR A 83 -5.07 15.11 -2.79
N ILE A 84 -3.80 15.54 -2.91
CA ILE A 84 -2.69 14.98 -2.13
C ILE A 84 -2.47 15.90 -0.92
N PHE A 85 -2.42 15.33 0.28
CA PHE A 85 -2.20 16.11 1.50
C PHE A 85 -1.34 15.37 2.52
N VAL A 86 -0.74 16.13 3.45
CA VAL A 86 0.02 15.60 4.58
C VAL A 86 -0.90 15.52 5.80
N GLN A 87 -0.93 14.40 6.49
CA GLN A 87 -1.84 14.14 7.62
C GLN A 87 -1.72 15.20 8.70
N SER A 88 -0.49 15.59 9.10
CA SER A 88 -0.25 16.59 10.14
C SER A 88 -0.66 18.02 9.75
N ALA A 89 -0.95 18.28 8.47
CA ALA A 89 -1.47 19.57 8.01
C ALA A 89 -2.99 19.74 8.29
N VAL A 90 -3.65 18.68 8.78
CA VAL A 90 -5.07 18.66 9.15
C VAL A 90 -5.20 18.30 10.64
N PRO A 91 -5.01 19.26 11.56
CA PRO A 91 -4.97 19.00 13.00
C PRO A 91 -6.29 18.44 13.55
N GLU A 92 -7.39 18.66 12.88
CA GLU A 92 -8.72 18.15 13.24
C GLU A 92 -8.76 16.61 13.24
N LEU A 93 -7.88 15.93 12.51
CA LEU A 93 -7.74 14.47 12.53
C LEU A 93 -7.28 13.98 13.91
N THR A 94 -6.39 14.73 14.55
CA THR A 94 -5.93 14.44 15.92
C THR A 94 -7.03 14.68 16.94
N GLU A 95 -7.77 15.78 16.78
CA GLU A 95 -8.91 16.11 17.64
C GLU A 95 -9.98 15.01 17.55
N LEU A 96 -10.37 14.61 16.34
CA LEU A 96 -11.35 13.55 16.09
C LEU A 96 -10.86 12.19 16.66
N THR A 97 -9.56 11.90 16.52
CA THR A 97 -8.95 10.71 17.11
C THR A 97 -9.18 10.66 18.61
N PHE A 98 -9.02 11.80 19.31
CA PHE A 98 -9.23 11.87 20.74
C PHE A 98 -10.67 11.52 21.14
N TYR A 99 -11.67 12.07 20.44
CA TYR A 99 -13.07 11.73 20.66
C TYR A 99 -13.36 10.25 20.39
N TYR A 100 -12.74 9.67 19.39
CA TYR A 100 -12.94 8.24 19.08
C TYR A 100 -12.27 7.31 20.10
N LEU A 101 -11.19 7.73 20.75
CA LEU A 101 -10.56 6.97 21.83
C LEU A 101 -11.53 6.73 23.01
N ASP A 102 -12.46 7.64 23.25
CA ASP A 102 -13.49 7.48 24.28
C ASP A 102 -14.56 6.41 23.94
N LEU A 103 -14.61 6.01 22.66
CA LEU A 103 -15.58 5.02 22.17
C LEU A 103 -15.01 3.60 22.06
N VAL A 104 -13.67 3.44 22.20
CA VAL A 104 -12.99 2.17 21.99
C VAL A 104 -12.26 1.72 23.25
N THR A 105 -12.38 0.45 23.62
CA THR A 105 -11.65 -0.08 24.78
C THR A 105 -10.26 -0.58 24.39
N VAL A 106 -9.29 -0.49 25.31
CA VAL A 106 -7.94 -1.06 25.16
C VAL A 106 -8.01 -2.55 24.78
N ALA A 107 -8.92 -3.31 25.40
CA ALA A 107 -9.13 -4.72 25.10
C ALA A 107 -9.58 -4.96 23.66
N ARG A 108 -10.35 -4.03 23.06
CA ARG A 108 -10.76 -4.13 21.65
C ARG A 108 -9.58 -3.87 20.71
N LEU A 109 -8.72 -2.89 21.03
CA LEU A 109 -7.50 -2.59 20.26
C LEU A 109 -6.55 -3.80 20.25
N HIS A 110 -6.27 -4.40 21.38
CA HIS A 110 -5.43 -5.61 21.48
C HIS A 110 -5.99 -6.83 20.73
N ARG A 111 -7.30 -6.91 20.54
CA ARG A 111 -7.93 -8.01 19.79
C ARG A 111 -7.94 -7.81 18.27
N ASN A 112 -7.56 -6.64 17.77
CA ASN A 112 -7.46 -6.43 16.32
C ASN A 112 -6.35 -7.32 15.75
N PRO A 113 -6.64 -8.22 14.78
CA PRO A 113 -5.67 -9.17 14.26
C PRO A 113 -4.44 -8.50 13.63
N THR A 114 -4.64 -7.40 12.91
CA THR A 114 -3.55 -6.64 12.27
C THR A 114 -2.62 -6.04 13.33
N VAL A 115 -3.17 -5.35 14.34
CA VAL A 115 -2.40 -4.79 15.47
C VAL A 115 -1.62 -5.88 16.18
N LYS A 116 -2.26 -7.02 16.47
CA LYS A 116 -1.62 -8.15 17.15
C LYS A 116 -0.43 -8.70 16.38
N SER A 117 -0.58 -8.90 15.07
CA SER A 117 0.50 -9.41 14.22
C SER A 117 1.65 -8.40 14.08
N GLU A 118 1.34 -7.10 14.01
CA GLU A 118 2.34 -6.05 13.92
C GLU A 118 3.11 -5.84 15.24
N ILE A 119 2.44 -5.95 16.41
CA ILE A 119 3.10 -5.94 17.73
C ILE A 119 4.14 -7.05 17.79
N ALA A 120 3.80 -8.28 17.39
CA ALA A 120 4.71 -9.41 17.37
C ALA A 120 5.87 -9.19 16.38
N ALA A 121 5.57 -8.74 15.16
CA ALA A 121 6.58 -8.48 14.13
C ALA A 121 7.60 -7.39 14.50
N ARG A 122 7.25 -6.48 15.42
CA ARG A 122 8.12 -5.39 15.89
C ARG A 122 8.76 -5.66 17.26
N GLY A 123 8.44 -6.77 17.89
CA GLY A 123 8.97 -7.10 19.23
C GLY A 123 8.42 -6.20 20.34
N PHE A 124 7.21 -5.68 20.19
CA PHE A 124 6.57 -4.80 21.17
C PHE A 124 5.79 -5.56 22.26
N GLU A 125 5.81 -6.90 22.27
CA GLU A 125 4.96 -7.71 23.19
C GLU A 125 5.15 -7.33 24.67
N GLY A 126 6.37 -6.93 25.08
CA GLY A 126 6.66 -6.54 26.48
C GLY A 126 6.31 -5.08 26.80
N SER A 127 6.21 -4.20 25.79
CA SER A 127 5.98 -2.76 26.00
C SER A 127 5.46 -2.10 24.72
N VAL A 128 4.15 -2.13 24.54
CA VAL A 128 3.51 -1.53 23.37
C VAL A 128 3.42 -0.02 23.55
N PRO A 129 4.00 0.81 22.63
CA PRO A 129 3.78 2.26 22.67
C PRO A 129 2.29 2.59 22.53
N ALA A 130 1.80 3.54 23.34
CA ALA A 130 0.38 3.92 23.34
C ALA A 130 -0.08 4.39 21.94
N GLY A 131 0.72 5.22 21.25
CA GLY A 131 0.42 5.66 19.90
C GLY A 131 0.32 4.50 18.91
N PHE A 132 1.19 3.48 19.05
CA PHE A 132 1.13 2.27 18.22
C PHE A 132 -0.13 1.43 18.52
N LEU A 133 -0.57 1.33 19.76
CA LEU A 133 -1.81 0.65 20.09
C LEU A 133 -3.04 1.40 19.56
N CYS A 134 -3.00 2.73 19.55
CA CYS A 134 -4.13 3.60 19.22
C CYS A 134 -4.22 3.96 17.74
N TYR A 135 -3.22 3.65 16.89
CA TYR A 135 -3.24 4.05 15.48
C TYR A 135 -4.48 3.58 14.69
N PRO A 136 -5.16 2.45 15.01
CA PRO A 136 -6.41 2.10 14.32
C PRO A 136 -7.54 3.11 14.52
N VAL A 137 -7.53 3.79 15.67
CA VAL A 137 -8.50 4.86 15.98
C VAL A 137 -8.17 6.13 15.19
N SER A 138 -6.90 6.48 15.08
CA SER A 138 -6.44 7.56 14.21
C SER A 138 -6.78 7.30 12.74
N GLN A 139 -6.57 6.08 12.26
CA GLN A 139 -6.95 5.70 10.88
C GLN A 139 -8.46 5.82 10.65
N ALA A 140 -9.28 5.51 11.65
CA ALA A 140 -10.73 5.73 11.55
C ALA A 140 -11.07 7.22 11.47
N ALA A 141 -10.36 8.09 12.21
CA ALA A 141 -10.52 9.54 12.12
C ALA A 141 -10.12 10.06 10.73
N ASP A 142 -8.99 9.61 10.18
CA ASP A 142 -8.55 9.95 8.83
C ASP A 142 -9.65 9.67 7.80
N ILE A 143 -10.25 8.48 7.85
CA ILE A 143 -11.27 8.02 6.90
C ILE A 143 -12.56 8.82 7.03
N THR A 144 -13.03 9.00 8.24
CA THR A 144 -14.37 9.57 8.49
C THR A 144 -14.41 11.07 8.42
N ALA A 145 -13.31 11.78 8.71
CA ALA A 145 -13.22 13.25 8.60
C ALA A 145 -13.52 13.73 7.17
N PHE A 146 -13.07 12.99 6.16
CA PHE A 146 -13.32 13.28 4.75
C PHE A 146 -14.62 12.64 4.23
N ARG A 147 -15.41 12.00 5.11
CA ARG A 147 -16.64 11.28 4.73
C ARG A 147 -16.39 10.24 3.64
N ALA A 148 -15.23 9.57 3.68
CA ALA A 148 -14.88 8.58 2.67
C ALA A 148 -15.94 7.47 2.64
N THR A 149 -16.51 7.24 1.46
CA THR A 149 -17.48 6.18 1.21
C THR A 149 -16.80 4.86 0.86
N ALA A 150 -15.54 4.91 0.43
CA ALA A 150 -14.78 3.72 0.08
C ALA A 150 -13.28 3.91 0.35
N VAL A 151 -12.62 2.82 0.75
CA VAL A 151 -11.17 2.80 1.04
C VAL A 151 -10.52 1.63 0.32
N PRO A 152 -9.66 1.88 -0.68
CA PRO A 152 -8.88 0.83 -1.34
C PRO A 152 -7.74 0.37 -0.43
N VAL A 153 -7.76 -0.91 -0.04
CA VAL A 153 -6.81 -1.51 0.90
C VAL A 153 -6.45 -2.94 0.52
N GLY A 154 -5.30 -3.41 1.00
CA GLY A 154 -4.96 -4.83 1.00
C GLY A 154 -5.80 -5.64 1.99
N GLU A 155 -5.84 -6.96 1.82
CA GLU A 155 -6.60 -7.89 2.69
C GLU A 155 -6.18 -7.78 4.17
N ASP A 156 -4.91 -7.49 4.44
CA ASP A 156 -4.35 -7.32 5.78
C ASP A 156 -4.92 -6.10 6.53
N GLN A 157 -5.52 -5.15 5.80
CA GLN A 157 -6.12 -3.93 6.37
C GLN A 157 -7.63 -4.07 6.61
N GLN A 158 -8.27 -5.17 6.21
CA GLN A 158 -9.70 -5.36 6.47
C GLN A 158 -10.08 -5.26 7.95
N PRO A 159 -9.32 -5.83 8.92
CA PRO A 159 -9.64 -5.68 10.34
C PRO A 159 -9.61 -4.23 10.84
N MET A 160 -8.84 -3.36 10.18
CA MET A 160 -8.77 -1.93 10.48
C MET A 160 -10.04 -1.23 10.04
N LEU A 161 -10.53 -1.55 8.83
CA LEU A 161 -11.76 -0.99 8.29
C LEU A 161 -12.99 -1.48 9.07
N GLU A 162 -13.00 -2.74 9.51
CA GLU A 162 -14.06 -3.25 10.39
C GLU A 162 -14.09 -2.49 11.73
N GLN A 163 -12.92 -2.20 12.30
CA GLN A 163 -12.85 -1.39 13.51
C GLN A 163 -13.31 0.06 13.28
N CYS A 164 -13.00 0.64 12.12
CA CYS A 164 -13.52 1.95 11.71
C CYS A 164 -15.06 1.93 11.65
N ARG A 165 -15.65 0.93 11.02
CA ARG A 165 -17.11 0.74 10.96
C ARG A 165 -17.75 0.60 12.34
N GLU A 166 -17.10 -0.13 13.26
CA GLU A 166 -17.56 -0.24 14.65
C GLU A 166 -17.60 1.14 15.35
N ILE A 167 -16.57 1.98 15.13
CA ILE A 167 -16.51 3.34 15.66
C ILE A 167 -17.63 4.20 15.07
N VAL A 168 -17.82 4.15 13.74
CA VAL A 168 -18.90 4.88 13.04
C VAL A 168 -20.26 4.52 13.61
N ARG A 169 -20.57 3.23 13.71
CA ARG A 169 -21.85 2.75 14.27
C ARG A 169 -22.05 3.20 15.71
N LYS A 170 -21.01 3.09 16.54
CA LYS A 170 -21.04 3.53 17.93
C LYS A 170 -21.27 5.04 18.04
N PHE A 171 -20.54 5.83 17.26
CA PHE A 171 -20.69 7.28 17.22
C PHE A 171 -22.12 7.66 16.80
N ASN A 172 -22.59 7.14 15.67
CA ASN A 172 -23.91 7.45 15.14
C ASN A 172 -25.04 7.03 16.11
N SER A 173 -24.85 5.92 16.85
CA SER A 173 -25.83 5.48 17.86
C SER A 173 -25.96 6.44 19.05
N LEU A 174 -24.89 7.17 19.39
CA LEU A 174 -24.85 8.10 20.53
C LEU A 174 -25.20 9.53 20.14
N TYR A 175 -24.74 9.98 18.99
CA TYR A 175 -24.77 11.38 18.58
C TYR A 175 -25.64 11.64 17.34
N GLY A 176 -26.31 10.61 16.81
CA GLY A 176 -27.10 10.71 15.59
C GLY A 176 -26.30 10.44 14.31
N GLU A 177 -26.99 10.23 13.21
CA GLU A 177 -26.45 9.92 11.88
C GLU A 177 -25.53 11.06 11.36
N THR A 178 -24.24 10.96 11.66
CA THR A 178 -23.24 12.00 11.34
C THR A 178 -22.14 11.47 10.44
N LEU A 179 -21.60 10.29 10.77
CA LEU A 179 -20.46 9.67 10.08
C LEU A 179 -20.93 8.70 9.00
N VAL A 180 -20.13 8.56 7.95
CA VAL A 180 -20.36 7.62 6.85
C VAL A 180 -19.58 6.34 7.11
N GLU A 181 -20.22 5.18 6.96
CA GLU A 181 -19.58 3.89 7.05
C GLU A 181 -18.88 3.56 5.72
N PRO A 182 -17.55 3.36 5.70
CA PRO A 182 -16.81 3.17 4.46
C PRO A 182 -16.92 1.75 3.92
N ASP A 183 -16.99 1.60 2.59
CA ASP A 183 -16.81 0.33 1.91
C ASP A 183 -15.32 0.00 1.71
N ILE A 184 -15.03 -1.30 1.58
CA ILE A 184 -13.68 -1.81 1.33
C ILE A 184 -13.55 -2.13 -0.16
N ILE A 185 -12.53 -1.55 -0.82
CA ILE A 185 -12.16 -1.91 -2.18
C ILE A 185 -10.90 -2.77 -2.12
N LEU A 186 -11.01 -4.04 -2.49
CA LEU A 186 -9.86 -4.95 -2.58
C LEU A 186 -9.25 -4.90 -4.00
N PRO A 187 -7.92 -5.13 -4.12
CA PRO A 187 -7.28 -5.22 -5.43
C PRO A 187 -7.89 -6.30 -6.31
N SER A 188 -8.14 -5.97 -7.56
CA SER A 188 -8.85 -6.84 -8.51
C SER A 188 -8.04 -8.06 -8.98
N SER A 189 -6.71 -8.09 -8.81
CA SER A 189 -5.87 -9.20 -9.26
C SER A 189 -5.05 -9.82 -8.12
N ALA A 190 -4.94 -11.15 -8.12
CA ALA A 190 -4.09 -11.90 -7.19
C ALA A 190 -2.60 -11.58 -7.37
N ALA A 191 -2.15 -11.29 -8.60
CA ALA A 191 -0.77 -10.88 -8.92
C ALA A 191 -0.39 -9.53 -8.29
N ALA A 192 -1.38 -8.66 -8.02
CA ALA A 192 -1.15 -7.38 -7.35
C ALA A 192 -0.85 -7.53 -5.85
N ARG A 193 -1.08 -8.70 -5.25
CA ARG A 193 -1.09 -8.86 -3.80
C ARG A 193 0.29 -8.96 -3.15
N ARG A 194 1.29 -9.55 -3.82
CA ARG A 194 2.64 -9.75 -3.24
C ARG A 194 3.70 -9.88 -4.32
N LEU A 195 4.38 -8.81 -4.64
CA LEU A 195 5.58 -8.89 -5.48
C LEU A 195 6.77 -9.37 -4.64
N PRO A 196 7.51 -10.43 -5.05
CA PRO A 196 8.72 -10.86 -4.36
C PRO A 196 9.83 -9.82 -4.49
N GLY A 197 10.75 -9.78 -3.55
CA GLY A 197 12.00 -9.04 -3.70
C GLY A 197 12.88 -9.64 -4.80
N ILE A 198 13.89 -8.90 -5.26
CA ILE A 198 14.84 -9.39 -6.28
C ILE A 198 15.60 -10.64 -5.82
N ASP A 199 15.66 -10.91 -4.53
CA ASP A 199 16.27 -12.10 -3.94
C ASP A 199 15.42 -13.39 -4.03
N GLY A 200 14.16 -13.28 -4.45
CA GLY A 200 13.23 -14.40 -4.59
C GLY A 200 12.80 -15.09 -3.30
N LYS A 201 13.28 -14.64 -2.14
CA LYS A 201 13.08 -15.32 -0.85
C LYS A 201 11.90 -14.81 -0.05
N ALA A 202 11.63 -13.51 -0.14
CA ALA A 202 10.60 -12.85 0.65
C ALA A 202 9.87 -11.79 -0.17
N LYS A 203 8.76 -11.28 0.38
CA LYS A 203 8.09 -10.10 -0.16
C LYS A 203 9.09 -8.94 -0.26
N MET A 204 8.99 -8.16 -1.32
CA MET A 204 9.77 -6.94 -1.49
C MET A 204 9.61 -6.03 -0.27
N SER A 205 10.73 -5.68 0.37
CA SER A 205 10.76 -4.91 1.61
C SER A 205 11.99 -4.02 1.71
N LYS A 206 11.79 -2.78 2.15
CA LYS A 206 12.87 -1.80 2.37
C LYS A 206 13.91 -2.31 3.37
N SER A 207 13.47 -2.97 4.45
CA SER A 207 14.34 -3.48 5.50
C SER A 207 15.24 -4.64 5.05
N LEU A 208 14.83 -5.36 4.01
CA LEU A 208 15.62 -6.47 3.44
C LEU A 208 16.57 -6.02 2.32
N GLY A 209 16.46 -4.76 1.87
CA GLY A 209 17.30 -4.25 0.77
C GLY A 209 17.04 -4.91 -0.58
N ASN A 210 15.94 -5.65 -0.73
CA ASN A 210 15.59 -6.43 -1.92
C ASN A 210 14.60 -5.70 -2.85
N CYS A 211 14.58 -4.35 -2.80
CA CYS A 211 13.64 -3.51 -3.51
C CYS A 211 14.19 -2.93 -4.80
N ILE A 212 13.31 -2.77 -5.80
CA ILE A 212 13.45 -1.79 -6.89
C ILE A 212 12.61 -0.58 -6.48
N TYR A 213 13.25 0.56 -6.25
CA TYR A 213 12.55 1.79 -5.89
C TYR A 213 11.98 2.49 -7.13
N LEU A 214 10.87 3.21 -6.97
CA LEU A 214 10.27 3.98 -8.06
C LEU A 214 11.20 5.12 -8.55
N SER A 215 12.07 5.60 -7.67
CA SER A 215 13.06 6.62 -7.95
C SER A 215 14.43 6.07 -8.40
N ASP A 216 14.60 4.76 -8.61
CA ASP A 216 15.84 4.19 -9.17
C ASP A 216 16.01 4.64 -10.63
N SER A 217 17.25 4.94 -11.04
CA SER A 217 17.55 5.21 -12.45
C SER A 217 17.42 3.94 -13.30
N ALA A 218 17.28 4.10 -14.60
CA ALA A 218 17.20 2.97 -15.54
C ALA A 218 18.39 2.01 -15.41
N GLU A 219 19.60 2.55 -15.19
CA GLU A 219 20.82 1.75 -15.01
C GLU A 219 20.77 0.93 -13.71
N VAL A 220 20.29 1.54 -12.61
CA VAL A 220 20.12 0.85 -11.32
C VAL A 220 19.06 -0.24 -11.42
N VAL A 221 17.95 0.04 -12.10
CA VAL A 221 16.90 -0.98 -12.36
C VAL A 221 17.48 -2.14 -13.17
N ALA A 222 18.21 -1.86 -14.25
CA ALA A 222 18.83 -2.90 -15.08
C ALA A 222 19.81 -3.77 -14.28
N GLN A 223 20.66 -3.16 -13.43
CA GLN A 223 21.58 -3.89 -12.55
C GLN A 223 20.84 -4.78 -11.54
N LYS A 224 19.78 -4.26 -10.92
CA LYS A 224 18.95 -5.02 -9.97
C LYS A 224 18.24 -6.20 -10.64
N ILE A 225 17.71 -6.01 -11.84
CA ILE A 225 17.08 -7.08 -12.61
C ILE A 225 18.10 -8.13 -13.05
N ALA A 226 19.28 -7.71 -13.52
CA ALA A 226 20.36 -8.63 -13.90
C ALA A 226 20.86 -9.51 -12.72
N SER A 227 20.74 -8.99 -11.48
CA SER A 227 21.10 -9.72 -10.25
C SER A 227 19.92 -10.43 -9.59
N ALA A 228 18.72 -10.37 -10.19
CA ALA A 228 17.54 -10.99 -9.60
C ALA A 228 17.66 -12.51 -9.56
N TYR A 229 17.07 -13.10 -8.51
CA TYR A 229 16.99 -14.54 -8.39
C TYR A 229 16.20 -15.16 -9.55
N THR A 230 16.82 -16.14 -10.21
CA THR A 230 16.24 -16.90 -11.31
C THR A 230 16.23 -18.39 -10.95
N ASP A 231 16.26 -19.26 -11.96
CA ASP A 231 16.29 -20.69 -11.75
C ASP A 231 17.75 -21.17 -11.53
N PRO A 232 18.11 -21.66 -10.33
CA PRO A 232 19.47 -22.14 -10.06
C PRO A 232 19.80 -23.46 -10.74
N GLU A 233 18.80 -24.19 -11.23
CA GLU A 233 19.00 -25.47 -11.94
C GLU A 233 19.19 -25.28 -13.45
N HIS A 234 18.85 -24.14 -14.01
CA HIS A 234 19.06 -23.76 -15.40
C HIS A 234 20.50 -23.26 -15.63
N ILE A 235 21.46 -24.19 -15.69
CA ILE A 235 22.90 -23.87 -15.80
C ILE A 235 23.34 -23.75 -17.27
N ARG A 236 22.76 -24.59 -18.13
CA ARG A 236 23.08 -24.64 -19.59
C ARG A 236 21.87 -24.14 -20.38
N VAL A 237 22.10 -23.58 -21.54
CA VAL A 237 21.03 -23.12 -22.45
C VAL A 237 20.04 -24.25 -22.81
N ALA A 238 20.51 -25.51 -22.84
CA ALA A 238 19.68 -26.66 -23.17
C ALA A 238 18.95 -27.29 -21.94
N ASP A 239 19.18 -26.77 -20.74
CA ASP A 239 18.51 -27.28 -19.54
C ASP A 239 17.06 -26.72 -19.53
N PRO A 240 16.04 -27.54 -19.16
CA PRO A 240 14.68 -27.02 -19.02
C PRO A 240 14.62 -26.01 -17.86
N GLY A 241 13.95 -24.89 -18.08
CA GLY A 241 13.84 -23.84 -17.08
C GLY A 241 12.57 -23.96 -16.22
N LYS A 242 12.62 -23.45 -14.99
CA LYS A 242 11.47 -23.33 -14.11
C LYS A 242 10.90 -21.92 -14.15
N VAL A 243 9.66 -21.80 -14.54
CA VAL A 243 8.88 -20.54 -14.51
C VAL A 243 8.35 -20.28 -13.10
N GLU A 244 7.89 -21.33 -12.43
CA GLU A 244 7.31 -21.25 -11.09
C GLU A 244 8.38 -20.88 -10.05
N GLY A 245 8.14 -19.79 -9.29
CA GLY A 245 9.09 -19.26 -8.31
C GLY A 245 10.22 -18.41 -8.90
N ASN A 246 10.30 -18.28 -10.22
CA ASN A 246 11.26 -17.40 -10.88
C ASN A 246 10.79 -15.96 -10.80
N VAL A 247 11.61 -15.09 -10.19
CA VAL A 247 11.29 -13.67 -9.94
C VAL A 247 11.07 -12.92 -11.25
N VAL A 248 11.87 -13.20 -12.28
CA VAL A 248 11.78 -12.52 -13.58
C VAL A 248 10.40 -12.76 -14.20
N PHE A 249 9.91 -14.00 -14.23
CA PHE A 249 8.58 -14.30 -14.75
C PHE A 249 7.45 -13.72 -13.90
N THR A 250 7.62 -13.64 -12.57
CA THR A 250 6.68 -12.96 -11.69
C THR A 250 6.61 -11.46 -12.02
N TYR A 251 7.75 -10.82 -12.33
CA TYR A 251 7.78 -9.41 -12.73
C TYR A 251 7.19 -9.21 -14.13
N LEU A 252 7.45 -10.10 -15.06
CA LEU A 252 6.81 -10.06 -16.38
C LEU A 252 5.28 -10.20 -16.26
N ASP A 253 4.77 -11.09 -15.40
CA ASP A 253 3.32 -11.18 -15.12
C ASP A 253 2.73 -9.88 -14.56
N ALA A 254 3.51 -9.13 -13.79
CA ALA A 254 3.06 -7.89 -13.16
C ALA A 254 3.11 -6.67 -14.10
N PHE A 255 4.11 -6.61 -14.99
CA PHE A 255 4.46 -5.40 -15.74
C PHE A 255 4.39 -5.55 -17.26
N CYS A 256 4.55 -6.78 -17.79
CA CYS A 256 4.56 -6.97 -19.22
C CYS A 256 3.15 -6.79 -19.83
N ARG A 257 3.11 -6.07 -20.95
CA ARG A 257 1.91 -5.82 -21.75
C ARG A 257 2.09 -6.40 -23.14
N PRO A 258 1.00 -6.71 -23.86
CA PRO A 258 1.09 -7.31 -25.20
C PRO A 258 1.98 -6.52 -26.18
N GLU A 259 1.93 -5.21 -26.12
CA GLU A 259 2.73 -4.33 -26.99
C GLU A 259 4.24 -4.47 -26.75
N HIS A 260 4.67 -4.85 -25.54
CA HIS A 260 6.09 -5.05 -25.24
C HIS A 260 6.70 -6.23 -25.98
N PHE A 261 5.90 -7.26 -26.33
CA PHE A 261 6.40 -8.38 -27.12
C PHE A 261 6.76 -7.91 -28.53
N ALA A 262 5.90 -7.12 -29.18
CA ALA A 262 6.17 -6.58 -30.51
C ALA A 262 7.42 -5.68 -30.54
N GLU A 263 7.71 -4.97 -29.44
CA GLU A 263 8.80 -4.00 -29.34
C GLU A 263 10.14 -4.65 -28.95
N PHE A 264 10.12 -5.56 -27.95
CA PHE A 264 11.35 -6.06 -27.31
C PHE A 264 11.62 -7.55 -27.53
N LEU A 265 10.61 -8.35 -27.85
CA LEU A 265 10.69 -9.81 -28.01
C LEU A 265 9.79 -10.27 -29.17
N PRO A 266 10.05 -9.80 -30.39
CA PRO A 266 9.18 -10.03 -31.56
C PRO A 266 9.04 -11.51 -31.96
N GLU A 267 9.93 -12.39 -31.48
CA GLU A 267 9.86 -13.83 -31.66
C GLU A 267 8.76 -14.52 -30.83
N TYR A 268 8.18 -13.82 -29.83
CA TYR A 268 7.07 -14.31 -29.00
C TYR A 268 5.83 -13.43 -29.15
N GLN A 269 4.65 -14.02 -29.23
CA GLN A 269 3.38 -13.30 -29.33
C GLN A 269 2.77 -13.01 -27.95
N SER A 270 3.21 -13.72 -26.92
CA SER A 270 2.67 -13.59 -25.57
C SER A 270 3.64 -14.07 -24.49
N LEU A 271 3.38 -13.65 -23.24
CA LEU A 271 4.11 -14.15 -22.09
C LEU A 271 3.94 -15.68 -21.90
N ASN A 272 2.79 -16.23 -22.27
CA ASN A 272 2.57 -17.68 -22.19
C ASN A 272 3.47 -18.44 -23.18
N GLU A 273 3.68 -17.91 -24.36
CA GLU A 273 4.59 -18.49 -25.36
C GLU A 273 6.05 -18.42 -24.89
N LEU A 274 6.48 -17.26 -24.35
CA LEU A 274 7.80 -17.14 -23.74
C LEU A 274 8.00 -18.11 -22.59
N LYS A 275 7.01 -18.25 -21.69
CA LYS A 275 7.05 -19.22 -20.60
C LYS A 275 7.12 -20.67 -21.07
N ALA A 276 6.41 -21.01 -22.15
CA ALA A 276 6.43 -22.33 -22.73
C ALA A 276 7.79 -22.67 -23.37
N HIS A 277 8.41 -21.67 -23.99
CA HIS A 277 9.76 -21.82 -24.58
C HIS A 277 10.84 -21.99 -23.51
N TYR A 278 10.69 -21.33 -22.36
CA TYR A 278 11.67 -21.40 -21.25
C TYR A 278 11.59 -22.74 -20.49
N ARG A 279 10.45 -23.43 -20.46
CA ARG A 279 10.26 -24.75 -19.81
C ARG A 279 10.91 -25.88 -20.60
#